data_00d0595f31cd7a11f348783ddc44a490
#
_entry.id   00d0595f31cd7a11f348783ddc44a490
#
_cell.length_a   1.000
_cell.length_b   1.000
_cell.length_c   1.000
_cell.angle_alpha   90.00
_cell.angle_beta   90.00
_cell.angle_gamma   90.00
#
_symmetry.space_group_name_H-M   'P 1'
#
loop_
_entity.id
_entity.type
_entity.pdbx_description
1 polymer ?
#
loop_
_entity_poly.entity_id
_entity_poly.type
_entity_poly.pdbx_seq_one_letter_code
_entity_poly.pdbx_strand_id
1 'polypeptide(L)'
;MFIITTQCFAPKIGGIESLMTGMAEAMAKRGIEVLVLADGKTHEADHKQKYKIKRFTGWKPLRRLAKARYVEKICNSKNVKAIYADSWKSIEYLKKYRKKILVLAHGTEIPKQYWTVMLDLMRFKKNRIINSYRGVRKILANSSYTKDLMQASLKIEANLIKVVHPGIDVYDDFI
;
A
#
# COMPACT_ATOMS: atom_id res chain seq x y z
N MET A 1 -2.92 -7.41 15.84
CA MET A 1 -2.32 -7.77 14.55
C MET A 1 -2.41 -6.61 13.58
N PHE A 2 -1.39 -6.43 12.70
CA PHE A 2 -1.40 -5.49 11.56
C PHE A 2 -1.35 -6.28 10.25
N ILE A 3 -1.97 -5.74 9.19
CA ILE A 3 -1.89 -6.31 7.84
C ILE A 3 -1.10 -5.35 6.95
N ILE A 4 -0.16 -5.89 6.19
CA ILE A 4 0.51 -5.18 5.09
C ILE A 4 0.00 -5.79 3.79
N THR A 5 -0.63 -5.00 2.92
CA THR A 5 -1.07 -5.45 1.59
C THR A 5 -0.28 -4.72 0.52
N THR A 6 0.45 -5.47 -0.31
CA THR A 6 1.41 -4.89 -1.26
C THR A 6 1.46 -5.66 -2.58
N GLN A 7 1.83 -4.96 -3.65
CA GLN A 7 2.21 -5.58 -4.93
C GLN A 7 3.72 -5.81 -4.99
N CYS A 8 4.47 -5.08 -4.18
CA CYS A 8 5.92 -5.00 -4.21
C CYS A 8 6.49 -5.45 -2.85
N PHE A 9 7.20 -6.60 -2.84
CA PHE A 9 7.79 -7.18 -1.62
C PHE A 9 8.99 -8.05 -1.96
N ALA A 10 9.93 -8.20 -1.01
CA ALA A 10 11.05 -9.13 -1.15
C ALA A 10 10.59 -10.52 -1.63
N PRO A 11 11.43 -11.26 -2.40
CA PRO A 11 12.83 -11.02 -2.70
C PRO A 11 13.09 -10.05 -3.86
N LYS A 12 12.05 -9.42 -4.43
CA LYS A 12 12.24 -8.40 -5.44
C LYS A 12 12.96 -7.19 -4.85
N ILE A 13 13.86 -6.60 -5.63
CA ILE A 13 14.65 -5.42 -5.24
C ILE A 13 14.01 -4.18 -5.86
N GLY A 14 13.81 -3.15 -5.07
CA GLY A 14 13.24 -1.86 -5.47
C GLY A 14 12.89 -1.01 -4.24
N GLY A 15 12.68 0.29 -4.45
CA GLY A 15 12.44 1.22 -3.35
C GLY A 15 11.15 0.92 -2.55
N ILE A 16 10.07 0.51 -3.24
CA ILE A 16 8.81 0.14 -2.57
C ILE A 16 8.96 -1.22 -1.89
N GLU A 17 9.64 -2.16 -2.54
CA GLU A 17 9.94 -3.48 -2.00
C GLU A 17 10.73 -3.36 -0.68
N SER A 18 11.81 -2.58 -0.68
CA SER A 18 12.63 -2.32 0.51
C SER A 18 11.83 -1.64 1.61
N LEU A 19 11.04 -0.62 1.28
CA LEU A 19 10.19 0.08 2.23
C LEU A 19 9.17 -0.85 2.90
N MET A 20 8.46 -1.68 2.11
CA MET A 20 7.42 -2.56 2.65
C MET A 20 8.02 -3.72 3.45
N THR A 21 9.17 -4.23 3.03
CA THR A 21 9.91 -5.27 3.75
C THR A 21 10.48 -4.73 5.06
N GLY A 22 11.18 -3.61 5.02
CA GLY A 22 11.73 -2.95 6.21
C GLY A 22 10.66 -2.58 7.24
N MET A 23 9.47 -2.13 6.76
CA MET A 23 8.34 -1.88 7.65
C MET A 23 7.88 -3.17 8.35
N ALA A 24 7.74 -4.28 7.62
CA ALA A 24 7.32 -5.55 8.20
C ALA A 24 8.34 -6.05 9.24
N GLU A 25 9.63 -5.96 8.93
CA GLU A 25 10.73 -6.31 9.82
C GLU A 25 10.78 -5.44 11.08
N ALA A 26 10.68 -4.12 10.90
CA ALA A 26 10.71 -3.18 12.03
C ALA A 26 9.53 -3.38 12.99
N MET A 27 8.36 -3.72 12.47
CA MET A 27 7.19 -4.05 13.28
C MET A 27 7.40 -5.39 14.02
N ALA A 28 7.90 -6.41 13.33
CA ALA A 28 8.16 -7.73 13.91
C ALA A 28 9.26 -7.68 14.99
N LYS A 29 10.33 -6.89 14.76
CA LYS A 29 11.38 -6.63 15.78
C LYS A 29 10.82 -6.01 17.06
N ARG A 30 9.73 -5.24 16.97
CA ARG A 30 9.02 -4.65 18.11
C ARG A 30 7.95 -5.57 18.74
N GLY A 31 7.91 -6.86 18.37
CA GLY A 31 6.92 -7.81 18.88
C GLY A 31 5.50 -7.59 18.34
N ILE A 32 5.35 -6.82 17.28
CA ILE A 32 4.04 -6.57 16.67
C ILE A 32 3.71 -7.72 15.72
N GLU A 33 2.55 -8.36 15.92
CA GLU A 33 2.05 -9.39 15.01
C GLU A 33 1.70 -8.78 13.65
N VAL A 34 2.41 -9.22 12.59
CA VAL A 34 2.25 -8.74 11.21
C VAL A 34 1.88 -9.90 10.28
N LEU A 35 0.92 -9.63 9.39
CA LEU A 35 0.58 -10.48 8.25
C LEU A 35 0.81 -9.71 6.96
N VAL A 36 1.74 -10.16 6.13
CA VAL A 36 2.01 -9.59 4.81
C VAL A 36 1.24 -10.35 3.74
N LEU A 37 0.51 -9.62 2.91
CA LEU A 37 -0.21 -10.11 1.73
C LEU A 37 0.44 -9.54 0.48
N ALA A 38 1.33 -10.31 -0.14
CA ALA A 38 2.15 -9.86 -1.25
C ALA A 38 1.75 -10.52 -2.58
N ASP A 39 2.11 -9.88 -3.69
CA ASP A 39 2.00 -10.47 -5.03
C ASP A 39 3.19 -11.39 -5.32
N GLY A 40 2.97 -12.44 -6.09
CA GLY A 40 4.02 -13.35 -6.58
C GLY A 40 3.87 -14.78 -6.07
N LYS A 41 4.83 -15.61 -6.48
CA LYS A 41 4.93 -17.00 -5.99
C LYS A 41 5.55 -17.03 -4.60
N THR A 42 5.20 -18.03 -3.81
CA THR A 42 5.86 -18.32 -2.52
C THR A 42 7.36 -18.54 -2.73
N HIS A 43 8.16 -18.00 -1.84
CA HIS A 43 9.62 -18.10 -1.87
C HIS A 43 10.11 -18.73 -0.57
N GLU A 44 11.22 -19.47 -0.63
CA GLU A 44 11.80 -20.12 0.58
C GLU A 44 12.08 -19.12 1.70
N ALA A 45 12.56 -17.92 1.34
CA ALA A 45 12.80 -16.85 2.30
C ALA A 45 11.54 -16.39 3.07
N ASP A 46 10.34 -16.67 2.56
CA ASP A 46 9.09 -16.32 3.25
C ASP A 46 8.93 -17.09 4.57
N HIS A 47 9.44 -18.32 4.63
CA HIS A 47 9.38 -19.20 5.81
C HIS A 47 10.41 -18.81 6.89
N LYS A 48 11.46 -18.07 6.52
CA LYS A 48 12.53 -17.64 7.44
C LYS A 48 12.20 -16.34 8.17
N GLN A 49 11.11 -15.68 7.81
CA GLN A 49 10.72 -14.41 8.41
C GLN A 49 10.04 -14.57 9.77
N LYS A 50 10.24 -13.60 10.66
CA LYS A 50 9.58 -13.53 11.98
C LYS A 50 8.10 -13.11 11.90
N TYR A 51 7.56 -12.93 10.69
CA TYR A 51 6.17 -12.55 10.39
C TYR A 51 5.60 -13.44 9.29
N LYS A 52 4.28 -13.52 9.24
CA LYS A 52 3.59 -14.37 8.25
C LYS A 52 3.47 -13.68 6.90
N ILE A 53 3.80 -14.40 5.82
CA ILE A 53 3.65 -13.93 4.45
C ILE A 53 2.68 -14.86 3.72
N LYS A 54 1.67 -14.28 3.06
CA LYS A 54 0.82 -14.99 2.10
C LYS A 54 0.93 -14.32 0.74
N ARG A 55 1.28 -15.11 -0.27
CA ARG A 55 1.43 -14.63 -1.63
C ARG A 55 0.22 -14.96 -2.49
N PHE A 56 -0.03 -14.10 -3.47
CA PHE A 56 -1.12 -14.20 -4.42
C PHE A 56 -0.57 -14.15 -5.84
N THR A 57 -1.00 -15.10 -6.68
CA THR A 57 -0.61 -15.25 -8.08
C THR A 57 -1.80 -15.03 -9.01
N GLY A 58 -1.55 -15.10 -10.32
CA GLY A 58 -2.59 -15.01 -11.34
C GLY A 58 -2.78 -13.60 -11.92
N TRP A 59 -3.85 -13.45 -12.72
CA TRP A 59 -4.16 -12.20 -13.42
C TRP A 59 -4.43 -11.04 -12.45
N LYS A 60 -3.85 -9.87 -12.74
CA LYS A 60 -3.79 -8.71 -11.81
C LYS A 60 -5.13 -8.34 -11.15
N PRO A 61 -6.27 -8.18 -11.87
CA PRO A 61 -7.54 -7.82 -11.23
C PRO A 61 -8.07 -8.90 -10.28
N LEU A 62 -8.03 -10.17 -10.69
CA LEU A 62 -8.50 -11.28 -9.85
C LEU A 62 -7.62 -11.45 -8.60
N ARG A 63 -6.32 -11.30 -8.74
CA ARG A 63 -5.37 -11.33 -7.63
C ARG A 63 -5.63 -10.23 -6.60
N ARG A 64 -5.90 -8.99 -7.06
CA ARG A 64 -6.27 -7.87 -6.18
C ARG A 64 -7.59 -8.14 -5.46
N LEU A 65 -8.58 -8.68 -6.17
CA LEU A 65 -9.86 -9.06 -5.58
C LEU A 65 -9.68 -10.16 -4.54
N ALA A 66 -8.89 -11.19 -4.84
CA ALA A 66 -8.60 -12.29 -3.91
C ALA A 66 -7.89 -11.77 -2.64
N LYS A 67 -6.91 -10.86 -2.78
CA LYS A 67 -6.29 -10.18 -1.62
C LYS A 67 -7.30 -9.41 -0.79
N ALA A 68 -8.14 -8.59 -1.41
CA ALA A 68 -9.15 -7.80 -0.71
C ALA A 68 -10.12 -8.69 0.08
N ARG A 69 -10.64 -9.76 -0.53
CA ARG A 69 -11.50 -10.74 0.15
C ARG A 69 -10.79 -11.42 1.32
N TYR A 70 -9.50 -11.71 1.15
CA TYR A 70 -8.71 -12.31 2.23
C TYR A 70 -8.49 -11.35 3.39
N VAL A 71 -8.20 -10.06 3.11
CA VAL A 71 -8.15 -9.01 4.14
C VAL A 71 -9.46 -8.94 4.92
N GLU A 72 -10.59 -8.90 4.21
CA GLU A 72 -11.91 -8.84 4.84
C GLU A 72 -12.20 -10.08 5.70
N LYS A 73 -11.83 -11.28 5.22
CA LYS A 73 -11.94 -12.52 5.98
C LYS A 73 -11.14 -12.46 7.29
N ILE A 74 -9.90 -11.98 7.23
CA ILE A 74 -9.05 -11.85 8.42
C ILE A 74 -9.61 -10.78 9.40
N CYS A 75 -10.08 -9.65 8.87
CA CYS A 75 -10.68 -8.61 9.70
C CYS A 75 -11.99 -9.05 10.38
N ASN A 76 -12.73 -10.02 9.81
CA ASN A 76 -13.92 -10.60 10.43
C ASN A 76 -13.57 -11.55 11.58
N SER A 77 -12.43 -12.26 11.48
CA SER A 77 -12.05 -13.32 12.42
C SER A 77 -11.02 -12.90 13.45
N LYS A 78 -10.33 -11.79 13.23
CA LYS A 78 -9.24 -11.31 14.09
C LYS A 78 -9.32 -9.81 14.35
N ASN A 79 -8.80 -9.39 15.52
CA ASN A 79 -8.67 -7.97 15.84
C ASN A 79 -7.51 -7.33 15.06
N VAL A 80 -7.81 -6.83 13.85
CA VAL A 80 -6.87 -6.09 13.03
C VAL A 80 -6.89 -4.62 13.43
N LYS A 81 -5.74 -4.10 13.88
CA LYS A 81 -5.59 -2.69 14.33
C LYS A 81 -5.50 -1.72 13.15
N ALA A 82 -4.69 -2.07 12.14
CA ALA A 82 -4.56 -1.28 10.91
C ALA A 82 -4.14 -2.15 9.72
N ILE A 83 -4.42 -1.62 8.52
CA ILE A 83 -4.07 -2.20 7.21
C ILE A 83 -3.16 -1.18 6.52
N TYR A 84 -1.91 -1.54 6.29
CA TYR A 84 -0.97 -0.75 5.50
C TYR A 84 -1.01 -1.21 4.04
N ALA A 85 -1.07 -0.27 3.11
CA ALA A 85 -1.07 -0.56 1.68
C ALA A 85 0.02 0.25 0.97
N ASP A 86 0.75 -0.41 0.06
CA ASP A 86 1.79 0.22 -0.74
C ASP A 86 1.24 1.24 -1.76
N SER A 87 0.00 1.08 -2.18
CA SER A 87 -0.62 1.93 -3.19
C SER A 87 -2.14 1.78 -3.23
N TRP A 88 -2.82 2.67 -3.94
CA TRP A 88 -4.26 2.58 -4.19
C TRP A 88 -4.68 1.24 -4.83
N LYS A 89 -3.81 0.65 -5.66
CA LYS A 89 -4.08 -0.64 -6.33
C LYS A 89 -4.22 -1.80 -5.34
N SER A 90 -3.54 -1.75 -4.21
CA SER A 90 -3.60 -2.80 -3.18
C SER A 90 -4.87 -2.76 -2.35
N ILE A 91 -5.62 -1.63 -2.42
CA ILE A 91 -6.89 -1.44 -1.70
C ILE A 91 -8.08 -1.25 -2.64
N GLU A 92 -7.90 -1.30 -3.95
CA GLU A 92 -8.91 -0.97 -4.96
C GLU A 92 -10.23 -1.74 -4.77
N TYR A 93 -10.13 -3.03 -4.44
CA TYR A 93 -11.30 -3.90 -4.24
C TYR A 93 -11.70 -4.08 -2.76
N LEU A 94 -10.96 -3.47 -1.82
CA LEU A 94 -11.27 -3.55 -0.40
C LEU A 94 -12.39 -2.56 -0.06
N LYS A 95 -13.60 -3.05 0.11
CA LYS A 95 -14.80 -2.23 0.35
C LYS A 95 -15.08 -2.02 1.83
N LYS A 96 -14.82 -3.03 2.67
CA LYS A 96 -15.00 -2.99 4.12
C LYS A 96 -13.74 -2.53 4.84
N TYR A 97 -13.88 -2.16 6.12
CA TYR A 97 -12.75 -1.80 7.00
C TYR A 97 -11.91 -0.59 6.55
N ARG A 98 -12.49 0.28 5.69
CA ARG A 98 -11.81 1.46 5.12
C ARG A 98 -11.16 2.35 6.19
N LYS A 99 -11.83 2.54 7.34
CA LYS A 99 -11.32 3.32 8.48
C LYS A 99 -10.08 2.73 9.15
N LYS A 100 -9.67 1.50 8.81
CA LYS A 100 -8.42 0.89 9.28
C LYS A 100 -7.26 1.05 8.30
N ILE A 101 -7.50 1.58 7.09
CA ILE A 101 -6.51 1.63 6.01
C ILE A 101 -5.62 2.88 6.14
N LEU A 102 -4.31 2.63 6.09
CA LEU A 102 -3.26 3.60 5.86
C LEU A 102 -2.62 3.25 4.52
N VAL A 103 -2.71 4.13 3.53
CA VAL A 103 -2.24 3.84 2.17
C VAL A 103 -1.16 4.83 1.75
N LEU A 104 -0.05 4.30 1.21
CA LEU A 104 1.04 5.10 0.66
C LEU A 104 0.64 5.71 -0.70
N ALA A 105 1.12 6.92 -0.93
CA ALA A 105 1.04 7.60 -2.22
C ALA A 105 2.43 8.06 -2.64
N HIS A 106 2.86 7.62 -3.85
CA HIS A 106 4.21 7.83 -4.35
C HIS A 106 4.31 8.94 -5.42
N GLY A 107 3.22 9.60 -5.76
CA GLY A 107 3.18 10.69 -6.75
C GLY A 107 3.20 10.23 -8.21
N THR A 108 4.02 9.25 -8.56
CA THR A 108 4.18 8.74 -9.94
C THR A 108 2.91 8.09 -10.52
N GLU A 109 2.04 7.63 -9.67
CA GLU A 109 0.77 6.99 -10.04
C GLU A 109 -0.37 7.97 -10.28
N ILE A 110 -0.20 9.24 -9.88
CA ILE A 110 -1.20 10.29 -9.99
C ILE A 110 -1.14 10.89 -11.40
N PRO A 111 -2.27 10.93 -12.14
CA PRO A 111 -2.28 11.55 -13.47
C PRO A 111 -1.94 13.04 -13.38
N LYS A 112 -0.91 13.46 -14.12
CA LYS A 112 -0.58 14.88 -14.28
C LYS A 112 -1.57 15.55 -15.23
N GLN A 113 -1.83 16.84 -15.02
CA GLN A 113 -2.91 17.59 -15.67
C GLN A 113 -2.71 17.88 -17.19
N TYR A 114 -1.57 17.51 -17.80
CA TYR A 114 -1.08 18.04 -19.07
C TYR A 114 -1.44 17.27 -20.35
N TRP A 115 -2.37 16.29 -20.34
CA TRP A 115 -2.64 15.49 -21.53
C TRP A 115 -4.10 15.57 -21.96
N THR A 116 -4.37 16.34 -23.03
CA THR A 116 -5.70 16.60 -23.58
C THR A 116 -6.25 15.51 -24.50
N VAL A 117 -5.44 14.60 -25.01
CA VAL A 117 -5.84 13.63 -26.06
C VAL A 117 -6.26 12.24 -25.54
N MET A 118 -6.03 11.91 -24.26
CA MET A 118 -6.44 10.62 -23.65
C MET A 118 -7.47 10.81 -22.53
N LEU A 119 -8.38 11.75 -22.71
CA LEU A 119 -9.29 12.21 -21.65
C LEU A 119 -10.11 11.09 -20.99
N ASP A 120 -10.68 10.17 -21.75
CA ASP A 120 -11.58 9.15 -21.17
C ASP A 120 -10.85 8.06 -20.37
N LEU A 121 -9.73 7.55 -20.88
CA LEU A 121 -8.96 6.53 -20.18
C LEU A 121 -8.31 7.09 -18.91
N MET A 122 -7.84 8.34 -18.96
CA MET A 122 -7.29 9.05 -17.81
C MET A 122 -8.37 9.38 -16.78
N ARG A 123 -9.55 9.79 -17.22
CA ARG A 123 -10.73 10.05 -16.37
C ARG A 123 -11.16 8.77 -15.66
N PHE A 124 -11.20 7.64 -16.36
CA PHE A 124 -11.48 6.33 -15.76
C PHE A 124 -10.44 5.95 -14.70
N LYS A 125 -9.15 6.08 -15.00
CA LYS A 125 -8.06 5.83 -14.03
C LYS A 125 -8.16 6.76 -12.82
N LYS A 126 -8.38 8.05 -13.05
CA LYS A 126 -8.54 9.05 -12.00
C LYS A 126 -9.68 8.69 -11.04
N ASN A 127 -10.84 8.32 -11.58
CA ASN A 127 -12.00 7.91 -10.78
C ASN A 127 -11.71 6.65 -9.96
N ARG A 128 -10.99 5.67 -10.51
CA ARG A 128 -10.56 4.48 -9.76
C ARG A 128 -9.65 4.85 -8.58
N ILE A 129 -8.71 5.76 -8.78
CA ILE A 129 -7.81 6.24 -7.73
C ILE A 129 -8.61 6.94 -6.63
N ILE A 130 -9.47 7.90 -7.00
CA ILE A 130 -10.32 8.64 -6.04
C ILE A 130 -11.19 7.67 -5.25
N ASN A 131 -11.87 6.74 -5.92
CA ASN A 131 -12.71 5.73 -5.25
C ASN A 131 -11.90 4.82 -4.32
N SER A 132 -10.65 4.53 -4.67
CA SER A 132 -9.76 3.74 -3.83
C SER A 132 -9.33 4.49 -2.56
N TYR A 133 -9.24 5.81 -2.59
CA TYR A 133 -8.90 6.61 -1.41
C TYR A 133 -10.13 7.02 -0.58
N ARG A 134 -11.34 6.89 -1.10
CA ARG A 134 -12.57 7.26 -0.38
C ARG A 134 -12.73 6.46 0.91
N GLY A 135 -12.89 7.16 2.03
CA GLY A 135 -13.17 6.57 3.33
C GLY A 135 -11.99 5.85 4.01
N VAL A 136 -10.76 5.91 3.48
CA VAL A 136 -9.57 5.41 4.19
C VAL A 136 -9.28 6.26 5.44
N ARG A 137 -8.53 5.71 6.38
CA ARG A 137 -8.16 6.43 7.61
C ARG A 137 -7.21 7.59 7.30
N LYS A 138 -6.15 7.33 6.54
CA LYS A 138 -5.18 8.34 6.09
C LYS A 138 -4.49 7.87 4.82
N ILE A 139 -4.07 8.83 4.02
CA ILE A 139 -3.15 8.67 2.90
C ILE A 139 -1.80 9.21 3.36
N LEU A 140 -0.76 8.41 3.20
CA LEU A 140 0.60 8.74 3.57
C LEU A 140 1.36 9.15 2.31
N ALA A 141 1.48 10.45 2.07
CA ALA A 141 2.23 10.99 0.95
C ALA A 141 3.74 10.99 1.29
N ASN A 142 4.56 10.50 0.37
CA ASN A 142 6.02 10.42 0.56
C ASN A 142 6.71 11.80 0.56
N SER A 143 6.02 12.87 0.13
CA SER A 143 6.55 14.23 0.08
C SER A 143 5.42 15.26 0.07
N SER A 144 5.76 16.53 0.39
CA SER A 144 4.82 17.65 0.24
C SER A 144 4.38 17.81 -1.20
N TYR A 145 5.28 17.63 -2.17
CA TYR A 145 4.94 17.64 -3.60
C TYR A 145 3.84 16.61 -3.94
N THR A 146 3.95 15.38 -3.43
CA THR A 146 2.92 14.35 -3.64
C THR A 146 1.59 14.74 -3.02
N LYS A 147 1.60 15.34 -1.82
CA LYS A 147 0.39 15.87 -1.18
C LYS A 147 -0.27 16.93 -2.06
N ASP A 148 0.50 17.93 -2.51
CA ASP A 148 -0.01 19.03 -3.33
C ASP A 148 -0.56 18.52 -4.66
N LEU A 149 0.12 17.57 -5.30
CA LEU A 149 -0.33 16.92 -6.53
C LEU A 149 -1.65 16.16 -6.31
N MET A 150 -1.84 15.47 -5.19
CA MET A 150 -3.09 14.80 -4.84
C MET A 150 -4.25 15.79 -4.66
N GLN A 151 -4.01 16.90 -3.99
CA GLN A 151 -5.00 17.95 -3.80
C GLN A 151 -5.37 18.61 -5.14
N ALA A 152 -4.38 18.98 -5.94
CA ALA A 152 -4.60 19.63 -7.22
C ALA A 152 -5.29 18.72 -8.25
N SER A 153 -4.78 17.49 -8.42
CA SER A 153 -5.23 16.58 -9.48
C SER A 153 -6.43 15.72 -9.11
N LEU A 154 -6.52 15.27 -7.86
CA LEU A 154 -7.55 14.33 -7.40
C LEU A 154 -8.61 14.97 -6.51
N LYS A 155 -8.43 16.25 -6.12
CA LYS A 155 -9.32 17.00 -5.22
C LYS A 155 -9.53 16.24 -3.88
N ILE A 156 -8.48 15.63 -3.35
CA ILE A 156 -8.50 14.95 -2.06
C ILE A 156 -8.29 16.00 -0.96
N GLU A 157 -9.08 15.92 0.09
CA GLU A 157 -9.00 16.84 1.23
C GLU A 157 -7.64 16.75 1.95
N ALA A 158 -7.08 17.90 2.31
CA ALA A 158 -5.79 18.01 2.98
C ALA A 158 -5.72 17.23 4.31
N ASN A 159 -6.83 17.22 5.05
CA ASN A 159 -6.95 16.53 6.34
C ASN A 159 -6.82 15.00 6.21
N LEU A 160 -7.12 14.43 5.03
CA LEU A 160 -6.96 12.98 4.75
C LEU A 160 -5.51 12.60 4.45
N ILE A 161 -4.67 13.57 4.05
CA ILE A 161 -3.29 13.34 3.63
C ILE A 161 -2.33 13.73 4.75
N LYS A 162 -1.40 12.83 5.09
CA LYS A 162 -0.27 13.09 5.98
C LYS A 162 1.03 12.90 5.20
N VAL A 163 1.92 13.86 5.24
CA VAL A 163 3.27 13.70 4.69
C VAL A 163 4.09 12.86 5.65
N VAL A 164 4.68 11.80 5.13
CA VAL A 164 5.60 10.91 5.85
C VAL A 164 6.75 10.59 4.91
N HIS A 165 7.91 11.16 5.18
CA HIS A 165 9.11 10.89 4.39
C HIS A 165 9.55 9.44 4.62
N PRO A 166 9.90 8.70 3.56
CA PRO A 166 10.49 7.38 3.69
C PRO A 166 11.77 7.47 4.52
N GLY A 167 11.92 6.58 5.49
CA GLY A 167 13.18 6.41 6.19
C GLY A 167 14.23 5.75 5.29
N ILE A 168 15.48 5.95 5.62
CA ILE A 168 16.62 5.21 5.07
C ILE A 168 17.20 4.33 6.18
N ASP A 169 17.69 3.16 5.81
CA ASP A 169 18.50 2.37 6.73
C ASP A 169 19.86 3.08 6.89
N VAL A 170 20.20 3.38 8.13
CA VAL A 170 21.56 3.82 8.46
C VAL A 170 22.36 2.55 8.69
N TYR A 171 23.31 2.29 7.82
CA TYR A 171 24.30 1.24 8.04
C TYR A 171 25.39 1.85 8.94
N ASP A 172 25.61 1.23 10.09
CA ASP A 172 26.65 1.68 11.07
C ASP A 172 28.09 1.57 10.53
N ASP A 173 28.26 1.08 9.31
CA ASP A 173 29.57 0.90 8.65
C ASP A 173 30.18 2.19 8.07
N PHE A 174 29.57 3.35 8.29
CA PHE A 174 30.07 4.66 7.83
C PHE A 174 30.60 5.56 8.96
N ILE A 175 30.98 4.98 10.12
CA ILE A 175 31.66 5.73 11.20
C ILE A 175 33.09 5.20 11.34
#